data_66316bb917b365a89976b8be26c143a7
#
_entry.id   66316bb917b365a89976b8be26c143a7
#
_cell.length_a   1.000
_cell.length_b   1.000
_cell.length_c   1.000
_cell.angle_alpha   90.00
_cell.angle_beta   90.00
_cell.angle_gamma   90.00
#
_symmetry.space_group_name_H-M   'P 1'
#
loop_
_entity.id
_entity.type
_entity.pdbx_description
1 polymer ?
#
loop_
_entity_poly.entity_id
_entity_poly.type
_entity_poly.pdbx_seq_one_letter_code
_entity_poly.pdbx_strand_id
1 'polypeptide(L)'
;ASDVYKRQHIYKASAGSGKTYTLTLEYIKLLLGYRDEQGRYRLYRKSDAQHRRILAVTFTNKATEEMKHRIVFQLDILAHDTEKSPYVDGLMQLFGCTVEQIRGIASETLYVLLHDFSYFNISTIDRFFQQVLRNFTREIGLQGSFEIEMDNDFVTASAIDRMYSELSDVDQKGLLNWLIHYAEERIESGNWWSLGNRSERKDDLRELAGELSKETYKLFRNEILSQIKDKSVLDDYLKEMRRIRVEFESLLRKLGEAAMAVLERYGLSPDDFKGKGRS
;
A
#
# COMPACT_ATOMS: atom_id res chain seq x y z
N ALA A 1 -26.47 9.55 -7.30
CA ALA A 1 -25.20 8.79 -7.27
C ALA A 1 -24.81 8.19 -8.62
N SER A 2 -25.78 7.92 -9.53
CA SER A 2 -25.50 7.26 -10.83
C SER A 2 -24.80 8.14 -11.89
N ASP A 3 -24.85 9.46 -11.78
CA ASP A 3 -24.31 10.37 -12.81
C ASP A 3 -22.80 10.65 -12.68
N VAL A 4 -22.21 10.43 -11.51
CA VAL A 4 -20.78 10.65 -11.28
C VAL A 4 -19.94 9.66 -12.08
N TYR A 5 -20.38 8.41 -12.20
CA TYR A 5 -19.66 7.36 -12.94
C TYR A 5 -19.75 7.47 -14.46
N LYS A 6 -20.70 8.21 -15.00
CA LYS A 6 -20.87 8.38 -16.46
C LYS A 6 -19.82 9.28 -17.13
N ARG A 7 -18.96 9.94 -16.34
CA ARG A 7 -17.92 10.87 -16.83
C ARG A 7 -16.50 10.39 -16.58
N GLN A 8 -16.31 9.10 -16.34
CA GLN A 8 -14.98 8.52 -16.13
C GLN A 8 -14.32 8.20 -17.48
N HIS A 9 -13.08 8.67 -17.65
CA HIS A 9 -12.21 8.32 -18.77
C HIS A 9 -11.03 7.48 -18.28
N ILE A 10 -10.87 6.29 -18.83
CA ILE A 10 -9.78 5.37 -18.50
C ILE A 10 -8.80 5.34 -19.68
N TYR A 11 -7.56 5.78 -19.43
CA TYR A 11 -6.48 5.74 -20.42
C TYR A 11 -5.58 4.53 -20.15
N LYS A 12 -5.57 3.56 -21.07
CA LYS A 12 -4.61 2.44 -21.02
C LYS A 12 -3.33 2.86 -21.73
N ALA A 13 -2.19 2.76 -21.03
CA ALA A 13 -0.92 3.20 -21.57
C ALA A 13 0.24 2.37 -21.02
N SER A 14 1.14 1.93 -21.89
CA SER A 14 2.41 1.28 -21.54
C SER A 14 3.50 2.31 -21.19
N ALA A 15 4.68 1.86 -20.74
CA ALA A 15 5.83 2.73 -20.55
C ALA A 15 6.22 3.40 -21.88
N GLY A 16 6.49 4.70 -21.87
CA GLY A 16 6.84 5.47 -23.08
C GLY A 16 5.67 5.87 -23.99
N SER A 17 4.43 5.49 -23.69
CA SER A 17 3.25 5.73 -24.55
C SER A 17 2.64 7.14 -24.46
N GLY A 18 3.35 8.12 -23.89
CA GLY A 18 2.86 9.49 -23.80
C GLY A 18 1.86 9.77 -22.67
N LYS A 19 1.79 8.92 -21.63
CA LYS A 19 0.88 9.13 -20.47
C LYS A 19 0.95 10.53 -19.89
N THR A 20 2.16 11.00 -19.65
CA THR A 20 2.39 12.33 -19.06
C THR A 20 1.95 13.44 -20.02
N TYR A 21 2.16 13.24 -21.32
CA TYR A 21 1.67 14.16 -22.36
C TYR A 21 0.14 14.28 -22.31
N THR A 22 -0.56 13.16 -22.31
CA THR A 22 -2.02 13.11 -22.25
C THR A 22 -2.56 13.72 -20.97
N LEU A 23 -1.98 13.40 -19.80
CA LEU A 23 -2.40 13.97 -18.51
C LEU A 23 -2.20 15.49 -18.47
N THR A 24 -1.06 15.98 -18.99
CA THR A 24 -0.79 17.42 -19.08
C THR A 24 -1.83 18.10 -19.98
N LEU A 25 -2.15 17.51 -21.14
CA LEU A 25 -3.17 18.02 -22.04
C LEU A 25 -4.56 18.08 -21.37
N GLU A 26 -4.97 16.99 -20.71
CA GLU A 26 -6.25 16.95 -19.98
C GLU A 26 -6.31 18.02 -18.88
N TYR A 27 -5.23 18.22 -18.15
CA TYR A 27 -5.15 19.26 -17.13
C TYR A 27 -5.28 20.66 -17.74
N ILE A 28 -4.55 20.94 -18.84
CA ILE A 28 -4.62 22.22 -19.57
C ILE A 28 -6.03 22.45 -20.12
N LYS A 29 -6.70 21.44 -20.67
CA LYS A 29 -8.10 21.56 -21.12
C LYS A 29 -9.02 22.02 -20.00
N LEU A 30 -8.86 21.48 -18.79
CA LEU A 30 -9.66 21.86 -17.62
C LEU A 30 -9.33 23.27 -17.10
N LEU A 31 -8.08 23.70 -17.28
CA LEU A 31 -7.66 25.06 -16.92
C LEU A 31 -8.21 26.13 -17.87
N LEU A 32 -8.21 25.85 -19.17
CA LEU A 32 -8.53 26.84 -20.19
C LEU A 32 -10.01 26.84 -20.60
N GLY A 33 -10.75 25.77 -20.29
CA GLY A 33 -12.13 25.66 -20.72
C GLY A 33 -13.00 24.69 -19.92
N TYR A 34 -14.21 24.57 -20.36
CA TYR A 34 -15.24 23.73 -19.74
C TYR A 34 -16.06 22.99 -20.80
N ARG A 35 -16.82 22.02 -20.36
CA ARG A 35 -17.78 21.31 -21.20
C ARG A 35 -19.19 21.86 -20.93
N ASP A 36 -19.86 22.33 -21.98
CA ASP A 36 -21.24 22.85 -21.90
C ASP A 36 -22.26 21.72 -21.67
N GLU A 37 -23.54 22.09 -21.44
CA GLU A 37 -24.63 21.13 -21.22
C GLU A 37 -24.89 20.22 -22.43
N GLN A 38 -24.52 20.67 -23.62
CA GLN A 38 -24.62 19.89 -24.86
C GLN A 38 -23.39 19.00 -25.09
N GLY A 39 -22.44 18.99 -24.17
CA GLY A 39 -21.23 18.17 -24.19
C GLY A 39 -20.10 18.75 -25.05
N ARG A 40 -20.23 19.99 -25.56
CA ARG A 40 -19.21 20.65 -26.36
C ARG A 40 -18.21 21.38 -25.49
N TYR A 41 -16.95 21.37 -25.85
CA TYR A 41 -15.91 22.12 -25.15
C TYR A 41 -15.98 23.61 -25.51
N ARG A 42 -15.85 24.45 -24.50
CA ARG A 42 -15.87 25.92 -24.62
C ARG A 42 -14.68 26.51 -23.87
N LEU A 43 -14.02 27.48 -24.49
CA LEU A 43 -12.96 28.24 -23.85
C LEU A 43 -13.57 29.19 -22.81
N TYR A 44 -12.93 29.34 -21.66
CA TYR A 44 -13.29 30.34 -20.68
C TYR A 44 -13.10 31.75 -21.29
N ARG A 45 -13.97 32.66 -20.95
CA ARG A 45 -13.81 34.07 -21.33
C ARG A 45 -12.80 34.80 -20.44
N LYS A 46 -12.65 34.34 -19.19
CA LYS A 46 -11.75 34.85 -18.17
C LYS A 46 -11.30 33.73 -17.27
N SER A 47 -10.07 33.81 -16.76
CA SER A 47 -9.57 32.87 -15.77
C SER A 47 -10.22 33.15 -14.42
N ASP A 48 -10.85 32.13 -13.81
CA ASP A 48 -11.49 32.18 -12.48
C ASP A 48 -10.83 31.19 -11.52
N ALA A 49 -9.50 31.19 -11.45
CA ALA A 49 -8.72 30.33 -10.58
C ALA A 49 -9.12 28.85 -10.66
N GLN A 50 -9.33 28.35 -11.86
CA GLN A 50 -9.82 26.97 -12.11
C GLN A 50 -8.92 25.90 -11.49
N HIS A 51 -7.61 26.18 -11.34
CA HIS A 51 -6.65 25.29 -10.68
C HIS A 51 -7.06 24.89 -9.26
N ARG A 52 -7.83 25.71 -8.54
CA ARG A 52 -8.37 25.39 -7.20
C ARG A 52 -9.40 24.26 -7.22
N ARG A 53 -10.05 24.03 -8.35
CA ARG A 53 -11.12 23.05 -8.55
C ARG A 53 -10.64 21.75 -9.19
N ILE A 54 -9.38 21.71 -9.59
CA ILE A 54 -8.78 20.55 -10.25
C ILE A 54 -7.84 19.87 -9.25
N LEU A 55 -8.07 18.59 -9.00
CA LEU A 55 -7.16 17.74 -8.24
C LEU A 55 -6.46 16.76 -9.18
N ALA A 56 -5.15 16.72 -9.12
CA ALA A 56 -4.36 15.66 -9.73
C ALA A 56 -3.54 14.92 -8.67
N VAL A 57 -3.51 13.61 -8.73
CA VAL A 57 -2.76 12.78 -7.78
C VAL A 57 -1.75 11.89 -8.49
N THR A 58 -0.61 11.69 -7.88
CA THR A 58 0.49 10.86 -8.36
C THR A 58 0.94 9.88 -7.28
N PHE A 59 1.80 8.92 -7.64
CA PHE A 59 2.36 7.97 -6.67
C PHE A 59 3.60 8.51 -5.94
N THR A 60 4.38 9.40 -6.57
CA THR A 60 5.66 9.84 -6.01
C THR A 60 5.78 11.37 -6.00
N ASN A 61 6.55 11.90 -5.05
CA ASN A 61 6.85 13.33 -4.99
C ASN A 61 7.54 13.81 -6.27
N LYS A 62 8.47 13.03 -6.82
CA LYS A 62 9.15 13.34 -8.08
C LYS A 62 8.16 13.50 -9.24
N ALA A 63 7.18 12.60 -9.37
CA ALA A 63 6.16 12.71 -10.40
C ALA A 63 5.23 13.93 -10.19
N THR A 64 4.96 14.28 -8.93
CA THR A 64 4.22 15.51 -8.59
C THR A 64 4.94 16.76 -9.07
N GLU A 65 6.22 16.89 -8.74
CA GLU A 65 7.06 18.04 -9.14
C GLU A 65 7.20 18.11 -10.67
N GLU A 66 7.47 17.00 -11.33
CA GLU A 66 7.54 16.93 -12.79
C GLU A 66 6.23 17.35 -13.45
N MET A 67 5.09 16.92 -12.93
CA MET A 67 3.78 17.29 -13.47
C MET A 67 3.50 18.78 -13.29
N LYS A 68 3.78 19.34 -12.11
CA LYS A 68 3.65 20.78 -11.86
C LYS A 68 4.50 21.60 -12.81
N HIS A 69 5.79 21.26 -12.90
CA HIS A 69 6.71 21.95 -13.80
C HIS A 69 6.22 21.89 -15.25
N ARG A 70 5.79 20.72 -15.71
CA ARG A 70 5.34 20.53 -17.09
C ARG A 70 4.09 21.32 -17.42
N ILE A 71 3.12 21.39 -16.50
CA ILE A 71 1.89 22.19 -16.69
C ILE A 71 2.22 23.69 -16.77
N VAL A 72 3.02 24.19 -15.83
CA VAL A 72 3.43 25.61 -15.83
C VAL A 72 4.22 25.96 -17.08
N PHE A 73 5.18 25.11 -17.47
CA PHE A 73 5.98 25.28 -18.67
C PHE A 73 5.14 25.31 -19.95
N GLN A 74 4.16 24.43 -20.06
CA GLN A 74 3.26 24.41 -21.22
C GLN A 74 2.30 25.60 -21.24
N LEU A 75 1.83 26.06 -20.08
CA LEU A 75 1.05 27.30 -20.00
C LEU A 75 1.88 28.52 -20.41
N ASP A 76 3.15 28.55 -20.04
CA ASP A 76 4.07 29.61 -20.45
C ASP A 76 4.27 29.64 -21.97
N ILE A 77 4.51 28.49 -22.59
CA ILE A 77 4.60 28.39 -24.05
C ILE A 77 3.27 28.84 -24.71
N LEU A 78 2.11 28.39 -24.19
CA LEU A 78 0.81 28.80 -24.71
C LEU A 78 0.54 30.29 -24.53
N ALA A 79 1.12 30.94 -23.52
CA ALA A 79 0.96 32.37 -23.25
C ALA A 79 1.87 33.24 -24.12
N HIS A 80 3.11 32.83 -24.40
CA HIS A 80 4.12 33.65 -25.02
C HIS A 80 4.50 33.20 -26.44
N ASP A 81 4.65 31.90 -26.64
CA ASP A 81 5.10 31.26 -27.88
C ASP A 81 4.07 30.21 -28.38
N THR A 82 2.80 30.56 -28.40
CA THR A 82 1.64 29.63 -28.59
C THR A 82 1.85 28.62 -29.72
N GLU A 83 2.42 29.07 -30.84
CA GLU A 83 2.67 28.24 -32.04
C GLU A 83 3.70 27.12 -31.81
N LYS A 84 4.56 27.24 -30.78
CA LYS A 84 5.54 26.21 -30.42
C LYS A 84 4.98 25.13 -29.53
N SER A 85 3.74 25.29 -29.02
CA SER A 85 3.13 24.30 -28.14
C SER A 85 2.66 23.08 -28.93
N PRO A 86 3.02 21.87 -28.52
CA PRO A 86 2.51 20.65 -29.17
C PRO A 86 1.01 20.43 -28.95
N TYR A 87 0.35 21.27 -28.16
CA TYR A 87 -1.06 21.17 -27.81
C TYR A 87 -1.94 22.16 -28.57
N VAL A 88 -1.38 23.17 -29.22
CA VAL A 88 -2.14 24.30 -29.78
C VAL A 88 -3.18 23.86 -30.79
N ASP A 89 -2.81 23.02 -31.77
CA ASP A 89 -3.73 22.57 -32.82
C ASP A 89 -4.89 21.77 -32.24
N GLY A 90 -4.60 20.85 -31.32
CA GLY A 90 -5.61 20.07 -30.63
C GLY A 90 -6.55 20.91 -29.76
N LEU A 91 -6.05 21.95 -29.11
CA LEU A 91 -6.87 22.88 -28.32
C LEU A 91 -7.72 23.78 -29.21
N MET A 92 -7.19 24.29 -30.31
CA MET A 92 -7.96 25.07 -31.30
C MET A 92 -9.12 24.25 -31.85
N GLN A 93 -8.84 23.05 -32.27
CA GLN A 93 -9.89 22.15 -32.81
C GLN A 93 -10.93 21.81 -31.75
N LEU A 94 -10.49 21.53 -30.50
CA LEU A 94 -11.37 21.15 -29.40
C LEU A 94 -12.33 22.27 -28.99
N PHE A 95 -11.79 23.50 -28.85
CA PHE A 95 -12.56 24.65 -28.38
C PHE A 95 -13.22 25.45 -29.50
N GLY A 96 -12.85 25.23 -30.78
CA GLY A 96 -13.30 25.98 -31.92
C GLY A 96 -12.90 27.46 -31.84
N CYS A 97 -11.64 27.73 -31.45
CA CYS A 97 -11.14 29.06 -31.16
C CYS A 97 -9.84 29.38 -31.96
N THR A 98 -9.41 30.63 -31.93
CA THR A 98 -8.17 31.08 -32.58
C THR A 98 -6.95 30.97 -31.66
N VAL A 99 -5.75 31.07 -32.23
CA VAL A 99 -4.47 31.10 -31.49
C VAL A 99 -4.46 32.25 -30.49
N GLU A 100 -4.94 33.42 -30.90
CA GLU A 100 -4.96 34.61 -30.04
C GLU A 100 -5.87 34.43 -28.81
N GLN A 101 -6.99 33.72 -28.99
CA GLN A 101 -7.90 33.41 -27.89
C GLN A 101 -7.26 32.44 -26.89
N ILE A 102 -6.55 31.42 -27.38
CA ILE A 102 -5.78 30.50 -26.52
C ILE A 102 -4.69 31.26 -25.77
N ARG A 103 -3.90 32.10 -26.48
CA ARG A 103 -2.85 32.91 -25.90
C ARG A 103 -3.37 33.80 -24.79
N GLY A 104 -4.47 34.51 -25.01
CA GLY A 104 -5.06 35.40 -24.03
C GLY A 104 -5.48 34.70 -22.76
N ILE A 105 -6.23 33.60 -22.86
CA ILE A 105 -6.67 32.84 -21.67
C ILE A 105 -5.52 32.10 -20.99
N ALA A 106 -4.54 31.59 -21.72
CA ALA A 106 -3.36 30.94 -21.17
C ALA A 106 -2.51 31.92 -20.36
N SER A 107 -2.28 33.14 -20.88
CA SER A 107 -1.55 34.20 -20.18
C SER A 107 -2.24 34.59 -18.86
N GLU A 108 -3.56 34.81 -18.90
CA GLU A 108 -4.34 35.12 -17.71
C GLU A 108 -4.33 33.98 -16.70
N THR A 109 -4.48 32.74 -17.17
CA THR A 109 -4.47 31.55 -16.33
C THR A 109 -3.10 31.34 -15.68
N LEU A 110 -2.02 31.51 -16.43
CA LEU A 110 -0.64 31.45 -15.89
C LEU A 110 -0.43 32.49 -14.79
N TYR A 111 -0.82 33.74 -15.05
CA TYR A 111 -0.72 34.82 -14.07
C TYR A 111 -1.48 34.47 -12.77
N VAL A 112 -2.74 34.07 -12.86
CA VAL A 112 -3.56 33.71 -11.71
C VAL A 112 -2.99 32.50 -10.96
N LEU A 113 -2.53 31.47 -11.67
CA LEU A 113 -1.94 30.27 -11.08
C LEU A 113 -0.65 30.58 -10.33
N LEU A 114 0.23 31.40 -10.87
CA LEU A 114 1.49 31.77 -10.23
C LEU A 114 1.30 32.61 -8.97
N HIS A 115 0.29 33.49 -8.93
CA HIS A 115 -0.05 34.30 -7.75
C HIS A 115 -0.80 33.51 -6.67
N ASP A 116 -1.35 32.36 -7.04
CA ASP A 116 -2.16 31.53 -6.17
C ASP A 116 -1.65 30.06 -6.09
N PHE A 117 -0.32 29.92 -6.21
CA PHE A 117 0.34 28.62 -6.40
C PHE A 117 0.12 27.63 -5.26
N SER A 118 -0.17 28.11 -4.04
CA SER A 118 -0.47 27.26 -2.88
C SER A 118 -1.72 26.40 -3.08
N TYR A 119 -2.65 26.82 -3.93
CA TYR A 119 -3.86 26.08 -4.30
C TYR A 119 -3.74 25.27 -5.59
N PHE A 120 -2.51 25.14 -6.11
CA PHE A 120 -2.24 24.26 -7.24
C PHE A 120 -2.20 22.81 -6.77
N ASN A 121 -3.38 22.18 -6.73
CA ASN A 121 -3.66 20.91 -6.07
C ASN A 121 -3.15 19.71 -6.89
N ILE A 122 -1.83 19.60 -6.99
CA ILE A 122 -1.16 18.38 -7.48
C ILE A 122 -0.35 17.82 -6.31
N SER A 123 -0.64 16.59 -5.91
CA SER A 123 0.00 15.96 -4.75
C SER A 123 0.13 14.45 -4.93
N THR A 124 0.83 13.80 -4.03
CA THR A 124 0.77 12.34 -3.94
C THR A 124 -0.58 11.87 -3.39
N ILE A 125 -0.95 10.63 -3.70
CA ILE A 125 -2.18 10.00 -3.19
C ILE A 125 -2.17 10.05 -1.66
N ASP A 126 -1.06 9.69 -1.02
CA ASP A 126 -0.92 9.70 0.43
C ASP A 126 -1.14 11.09 1.04
N ARG A 127 -0.52 12.12 0.43
CA ARG A 127 -0.71 13.50 0.88
C ARG A 127 -2.15 13.96 0.76
N PHE A 128 -2.85 13.58 -0.31
CA PHE A 128 -4.27 13.87 -0.47
C PHE A 128 -5.10 13.23 0.65
N PHE A 129 -4.90 11.93 0.90
CA PHE A 129 -5.61 11.25 1.98
C PHE A 129 -5.28 11.80 3.37
N GLN A 130 -4.03 12.19 3.63
CA GLN A 130 -3.66 12.87 4.87
C GLN A 130 -4.43 14.19 5.05
N GLN A 131 -4.57 14.98 3.99
CA GLN A 131 -5.37 16.21 4.05
C GLN A 131 -6.84 15.93 4.32
N VAL A 132 -7.42 14.91 3.69
CA VAL A 132 -8.79 14.48 3.94
C VAL A 132 -8.96 14.05 5.40
N LEU A 133 -8.07 13.18 5.91
CA LEU A 133 -8.10 12.73 7.31
C LEU A 133 -8.02 13.91 8.30
N ARG A 134 -7.14 14.86 8.04
CA ARG A 134 -7.01 16.06 8.89
C ARG A 134 -8.28 16.91 8.93
N ASN A 135 -9.02 16.97 7.83
CA ASN A 135 -10.28 17.71 7.77
C ASN A 135 -11.42 17.00 8.50
N PHE A 136 -11.37 15.66 8.58
CA PHE A 136 -12.39 14.82 9.20
C PHE A 136 -11.99 14.24 10.56
N THR A 137 -10.95 14.81 11.21
CA THR A 137 -10.45 14.30 12.50
C THR A 137 -11.52 14.21 13.58
N ARG A 138 -12.42 15.19 13.64
CA ARG A 138 -13.51 15.21 14.63
C ARG A 138 -14.52 14.12 14.38
N GLU A 139 -14.90 13.90 13.13
CA GLU A 139 -15.91 12.92 12.72
C GLU A 139 -15.42 11.47 12.93
N ILE A 140 -14.12 11.22 12.79
CA ILE A 140 -13.52 9.91 12.99
C ILE A 140 -13.00 9.70 14.43
N GLY A 141 -13.20 10.68 15.34
CA GLY A 141 -12.83 10.57 16.74
C GLY A 141 -11.32 10.66 17.02
N LEU A 142 -10.53 11.16 16.08
CA LEU A 142 -9.11 11.39 16.27
C LEU A 142 -8.87 12.72 17.01
N GLN A 143 -7.84 12.75 17.85
CA GLN A 143 -7.38 13.99 18.45
C GLN A 143 -6.78 14.92 17.39
N GLY A 144 -6.90 16.23 17.56
CA GLY A 144 -6.50 17.22 16.55
C GLY A 144 -5.01 17.23 16.16
N SER A 145 -4.16 16.59 16.96
CA SER A 145 -2.72 16.44 16.70
C SER A 145 -2.36 14.96 16.61
N PHE A 146 -2.76 14.28 15.53
CA PHE A 146 -2.28 12.92 15.27
C PHE A 146 -1.10 12.95 14.28
N GLU A 147 -0.15 12.06 14.47
CA GLU A 147 0.93 11.76 13.53
C GLU A 147 0.63 10.45 12.82
N ILE A 148 1.04 10.37 11.56
CA ILE A 148 0.92 9.14 10.78
C ILE A 148 2.26 8.44 10.82
N GLU A 149 2.29 7.26 11.45
CA GLU A 149 3.45 6.39 11.43
C GLU A 149 3.47 5.57 10.14
N MET A 150 4.58 5.63 9.41
CA MET A 150 4.77 4.93 8.14
C MET A 150 5.61 3.67 8.31
N ASP A 151 6.28 3.52 9.44
CA ASP A 151 7.07 2.34 9.77
C ASP A 151 6.18 1.23 10.34
N ASN A 152 5.77 0.30 9.47
CA ASN A 152 4.93 -0.82 9.86
C ASN A 152 5.64 -1.76 10.86
N ASP A 153 6.97 -1.87 10.80
CA ASP A 153 7.73 -2.72 11.71
C ASP A 153 7.74 -2.11 13.12
N PHE A 154 7.86 -0.79 13.21
CA PHE A 154 7.74 -0.06 14.47
C PHE A 154 6.34 -0.19 15.08
N VAL A 155 5.28 -0.01 14.27
CA VAL A 155 3.88 -0.15 14.73
C VAL A 155 3.61 -1.57 15.21
N THR A 156 4.07 -2.58 14.46
CA THR A 156 3.91 -3.99 14.82
C THR A 156 4.65 -4.32 16.12
N ALA A 157 5.90 -3.88 16.26
CA ALA A 157 6.67 -4.07 17.49
C ALA A 157 5.98 -3.41 18.70
N SER A 158 5.55 -2.18 18.56
CA SER A 158 4.84 -1.44 19.62
C SER A 158 3.53 -2.12 20.03
N ALA A 159 2.77 -2.67 19.06
CA ALA A 159 1.55 -3.41 19.33
C ALA A 159 1.82 -4.71 20.13
N ILE A 160 2.88 -5.44 19.79
CA ILE A 160 3.31 -6.65 20.51
C ILE A 160 3.78 -6.30 21.92
N ASP A 161 4.61 -5.26 22.06
CA ASP A 161 5.09 -4.81 23.38
C ASP A 161 3.92 -4.39 24.28
N ARG A 162 2.92 -3.72 23.71
CA ARG A 162 1.68 -3.38 24.41
C ARG A 162 0.89 -4.62 24.82
N MET A 163 0.72 -5.57 23.91
CA MET A 163 0.08 -6.85 24.22
C MET A 163 0.75 -7.56 25.40
N TYR A 164 2.08 -7.61 25.44
CA TYR A 164 2.82 -8.20 26.56
C TYR A 164 2.61 -7.42 27.87
N SER A 165 2.57 -6.09 27.83
CA SER A 165 2.34 -5.27 29.03
C SER A 165 0.94 -5.46 29.63
N GLU A 166 -0.05 -5.77 28.79
CA GLU A 166 -1.45 -6.00 29.19
C GLU A 166 -1.72 -7.45 29.65
N LEU A 167 -0.75 -8.38 29.53
CA LEU A 167 -0.92 -9.79 29.95
C LEU A 167 -1.16 -9.97 31.46
N SER A 168 -0.78 -9.01 32.29
CA SER A 168 -1.03 -9.03 33.74
C SER A 168 -2.49 -8.74 34.12
N ASP A 169 -3.33 -8.27 33.18
CA ASP A 169 -4.71 -7.98 33.44
C ASP A 169 -5.53 -9.26 33.59
N VAL A 170 -6.50 -9.21 34.51
CA VAL A 170 -7.33 -10.38 34.87
C VAL A 170 -8.07 -10.97 33.67
N ASP A 171 -8.44 -10.13 32.73
CA ASP A 171 -9.20 -10.52 31.53
C ASP A 171 -8.33 -11.21 30.46
N GLN A 172 -7.01 -11.16 30.56
CA GLN A 172 -6.06 -11.71 29.59
C GLN A 172 -5.49 -13.10 29.96
N LYS A 173 -6.01 -13.73 31.00
CA LYS A 173 -5.51 -15.07 31.47
C LYS A 173 -5.50 -16.13 30.37
N GLY A 174 -6.44 -16.10 29.45
CA GLY A 174 -6.47 -17.04 28.34
C GLY A 174 -5.29 -16.87 27.39
N LEU A 175 -4.94 -15.63 27.07
CA LEU A 175 -3.80 -15.30 26.23
C LEU A 175 -2.48 -15.63 26.93
N LEU A 176 -2.36 -15.32 28.23
CA LEU A 176 -1.20 -15.65 29.02
C LEU A 176 -0.95 -17.16 29.07
N ASN A 177 -1.97 -17.97 29.35
CA ASN A 177 -1.85 -19.42 29.36
C ASN A 177 -1.45 -19.98 27.99
N TRP A 178 -2.00 -19.43 26.91
CA TRP A 178 -1.62 -19.81 25.57
C TRP A 178 -0.15 -19.49 25.27
N LEU A 179 0.32 -18.30 25.64
CA LEU A 179 1.72 -17.90 25.46
C LEU A 179 2.69 -18.76 26.26
N ILE A 180 2.33 -19.12 27.52
CA ILE A 180 3.15 -20.03 28.34
C ILE A 180 3.27 -21.38 27.64
N HIS A 181 2.15 -21.96 27.20
CA HIS A 181 2.15 -23.24 26.52
C HIS A 181 2.95 -23.23 25.21
N TYR A 182 2.82 -22.14 24.45
CA TYR A 182 3.62 -21.92 23.25
C TYR A 182 5.13 -21.83 23.56
N ALA A 183 5.51 -21.13 24.63
CA ALA A 183 6.88 -21.02 25.06
C ALA A 183 7.46 -22.40 25.49
N GLU A 184 6.69 -23.19 26.24
CA GLU A 184 7.06 -24.55 26.65
C GLU A 184 7.30 -25.44 25.43
N GLU A 185 6.40 -25.45 24.45
CA GLU A 185 6.55 -26.22 23.21
C GLU A 185 7.77 -25.82 22.39
N ARG A 186 8.09 -24.51 22.36
CA ARG A 186 9.30 -23.99 21.66
C ARG A 186 10.58 -24.42 22.37
N ILE A 187 10.61 -24.40 23.70
CA ILE A 187 11.76 -24.85 24.50
C ILE A 187 11.96 -26.37 24.29
N GLU A 188 10.93 -27.16 24.38
CA GLU A 188 10.99 -28.63 24.18
C GLU A 188 11.47 -29.01 22.78
N SER A 189 11.09 -28.23 21.75
CA SER A 189 11.54 -28.43 20.37
C SER A 189 12.99 -27.96 20.11
N GLY A 190 13.72 -27.49 21.14
CA GLY A 190 15.09 -26.99 21.03
C GLY A 190 15.18 -25.61 20.38
N ASN A 191 14.07 -24.96 20.12
CA ASN A 191 14.01 -23.60 19.61
C ASN A 191 13.83 -22.64 20.78
N TRP A 192 14.86 -21.84 21.07
CA TRP A 192 14.79 -20.85 22.12
C TRP A 192 13.73 -19.78 21.79
N TRP A 193 12.79 -19.62 22.68
CA TRP A 193 11.85 -18.51 22.64
C TRP A 193 12.47 -17.32 23.37
N SER A 194 12.66 -16.20 22.68
CA SER A 194 13.18 -14.98 23.29
C SER A 194 12.09 -13.93 23.38
N LEU A 195 11.55 -13.71 24.58
CA LEU A 195 10.79 -12.51 24.87
C LEU A 195 11.73 -11.30 24.76
N GLY A 196 11.56 -10.48 23.75
CA GLY A 196 12.09 -9.13 23.73
C GLY A 196 13.59 -8.94 23.46
N ASN A 197 14.34 -9.95 23.00
CA ASN A 197 15.74 -9.74 22.68
C ASN A 197 15.89 -9.29 21.20
N ARG A 198 16.37 -8.06 21.03
CA ARG A 198 16.49 -7.34 19.74
C ARG A 198 17.54 -7.88 18.76
N SER A 199 18.27 -8.94 19.08
CA SER A 199 19.35 -9.44 18.22
C SER A 199 18.93 -10.68 17.42
N GLU A 200 18.76 -10.50 16.13
CA GLU A 200 18.95 -11.44 15.01
C GLU A 200 18.05 -12.69 14.88
N ARG A 201 17.15 -12.99 15.80
CA ARG A 201 16.18 -14.07 15.60
C ARG A 201 14.78 -13.48 15.41
N LYS A 202 14.16 -13.80 14.28
CA LYS A 202 12.79 -13.41 13.96
C LYS A 202 11.88 -13.84 15.11
N ASP A 203 11.28 -12.87 15.76
CA ASP A 203 10.21 -13.09 16.72
C ASP A 203 9.02 -13.64 15.95
N ASP A 204 8.63 -14.88 16.22
CA ASP A 204 7.53 -15.56 15.51
C ASP A 204 6.23 -14.75 15.56
N LEU A 205 6.00 -14.03 16.66
CA LEU A 205 4.83 -13.15 16.79
C LEU A 205 4.93 -11.92 15.90
N ARG A 206 6.13 -11.38 15.69
CA ARG A 206 6.33 -10.29 14.72
C ARG A 206 6.14 -10.76 13.29
N GLU A 207 6.62 -11.96 12.97
CA GLU A 207 6.42 -12.54 11.66
C GLU A 207 4.92 -12.79 11.40
N LEU A 208 4.20 -13.36 12.38
CA LEU A 208 2.74 -13.52 12.30
C LEU A 208 2.02 -12.17 12.16
N ALA A 209 2.37 -11.18 12.97
CA ALA A 209 1.76 -9.86 12.89
C ALA A 209 2.06 -9.17 11.55
N GLY A 210 3.26 -9.38 10.99
CA GLY A 210 3.63 -8.96 9.64
C GLY A 210 2.73 -9.60 8.57
N GLU A 211 2.47 -10.91 8.66
CA GLU A 211 1.56 -11.60 7.75
C GLU A 211 0.11 -11.08 7.88
N LEU A 212 -0.37 -10.84 9.10
CA LEU A 212 -1.69 -10.27 9.36
C LEU A 212 -1.85 -8.81 8.88
N SER A 213 -0.74 -8.11 8.67
CA SER A 213 -0.72 -6.74 8.15
C SER A 213 -0.81 -6.66 6.62
N LYS A 214 -0.58 -7.77 5.92
CA LYS A 214 -0.61 -7.81 4.45
C LYS A 214 -2.01 -7.57 3.88
N GLU A 215 -2.06 -6.92 2.72
CA GLU A 215 -3.31 -6.64 2.01
C GLU A 215 -4.13 -7.91 1.72
N THR A 216 -3.46 -9.02 1.40
CA THR A 216 -4.11 -10.31 1.17
C THR A 216 -4.90 -10.78 2.39
N TYR A 217 -4.35 -10.64 3.61
CA TYR A 217 -5.08 -10.98 4.83
C TYR A 217 -6.25 -10.03 5.06
N LYS A 218 -6.05 -8.72 4.86
CA LYS A 218 -7.10 -7.71 5.06
C LYS A 218 -8.32 -7.96 4.19
N LEU A 219 -8.12 -8.41 2.95
CA LEU A 219 -9.22 -8.75 2.03
C LEU A 219 -10.09 -9.91 2.55
N PHE A 220 -9.48 -10.93 3.15
CA PHE A 220 -10.16 -12.14 3.63
C PHE A 220 -10.39 -12.15 5.14
N ARG A 221 -10.01 -11.08 5.86
CA ARG A 221 -10.06 -11.02 7.33
C ARG A 221 -11.39 -11.43 7.91
N ASN A 222 -12.49 -10.90 7.39
CA ASN A 222 -13.83 -11.18 7.93
C ASN A 222 -14.23 -12.65 7.73
N GLU A 223 -13.85 -13.24 6.61
CA GLU A 223 -14.11 -14.65 6.30
C GLU A 223 -13.28 -15.55 7.22
N ILE A 224 -11.98 -15.28 7.34
CA ILE A 224 -11.08 -16.00 8.25
C ILE A 224 -11.57 -15.90 9.69
N LEU A 225 -11.89 -14.70 10.18
CA LEU A 225 -12.39 -14.51 11.55
C LEU A 225 -13.73 -15.20 11.79
N SER A 226 -14.60 -15.32 10.78
CA SER A 226 -15.86 -16.06 10.91
C SER A 226 -15.64 -17.56 11.08
N GLN A 227 -14.62 -18.11 10.41
CA GLN A 227 -14.24 -19.52 10.52
C GLN A 227 -13.50 -19.82 11.84
N ILE A 228 -12.67 -18.89 12.33
CA ILE A 228 -11.90 -19.05 13.58
C ILE A 228 -12.77 -18.80 14.83
N LYS A 229 -13.95 -18.20 14.71
CA LYS A 229 -14.85 -17.97 15.87
C LYS A 229 -15.25 -19.24 16.59
N ASP A 230 -15.28 -20.36 15.91
CA ASP A 230 -15.45 -21.67 16.55
C ASP A 230 -14.07 -22.21 16.97
N LYS A 231 -13.74 -22.00 18.25
CA LYS A 231 -12.47 -22.49 18.83
C LYS A 231 -12.31 -24.01 18.69
N SER A 232 -13.39 -24.77 18.59
CA SER A 232 -13.35 -26.22 18.44
C SER A 232 -12.71 -26.64 17.12
N VAL A 233 -12.98 -25.92 16.04
CA VAL A 233 -12.40 -26.20 14.71
C VAL A 233 -10.89 -25.98 14.71
N LEU A 234 -10.43 -24.92 15.37
CA LEU A 234 -8.99 -24.64 15.48
C LEU A 234 -8.28 -25.66 16.38
N ASP A 235 -8.90 -26.02 17.50
CA ASP A 235 -8.36 -27.04 18.40
C ASP A 235 -8.28 -28.42 17.72
N ASP A 236 -9.27 -28.79 16.95
CA ASP A 236 -9.28 -30.06 16.21
C ASP A 236 -8.23 -30.05 15.08
N TYR A 237 -8.07 -28.93 14.39
CA TYR A 237 -7.00 -28.75 13.40
C TYR A 237 -5.61 -28.90 14.05
N LEU A 238 -5.35 -28.23 15.18
CA LEU A 238 -4.09 -28.33 15.88
C LEU A 238 -3.82 -29.76 16.42
N LYS A 239 -4.83 -30.46 16.92
CA LYS A 239 -4.71 -31.86 17.32
C LYS A 239 -4.32 -32.76 16.14
N GLU A 240 -4.95 -32.55 15.00
CA GLU A 240 -4.66 -33.35 13.80
C GLU A 240 -3.24 -33.06 13.28
N MET A 241 -2.80 -31.81 13.26
CA MET A 241 -1.42 -31.46 12.91
C MET A 241 -0.39 -32.09 13.84
N ARG A 242 -0.66 -32.09 15.16
CA ARG A 242 0.20 -32.78 16.13
C ARG A 242 0.24 -34.28 15.89
N ARG A 243 -0.90 -34.91 15.57
CA ARG A 243 -0.97 -36.34 15.24
C ARG A 243 -0.10 -36.67 14.03
N ILE A 244 -0.24 -35.90 12.94
CA ILE A 244 0.56 -36.08 11.72
C ILE A 244 2.05 -35.95 12.01
N ARG A 245 2.44 -34.97 12.82
CA ARG A 245 3.84 -34.78 13.21
C ARG A 245 4.38 -35.98 13.98
N VAL A 246 3.68 -36.47 14.98
CA VAL A 246 4.07 -37.63 15.78
C VAL A 246 4.15 -38.91 14.91
N GLU A 247 3.22 -39.11 14.02
CA GLU A 247 3.25 -40.22 13.06
C GLU A 247 4.48 -40.13 12.13
N PHE A 248 4.76 -38.95 11.62
CA PHE A 248 5.92 -38.72 10.75
C PHE A 248 7.26 -38.96 11.49
N GLU A 249 7.41 -38.43 12.70
CA GLU A 249 8.58 -38.66 13.55
C GLU A 249 8.75 -40.16 13.89
N SER A 250 7.66 -40.86 14.15
CA SER A 250 7.66 -42.33 14.38
C SER A 250 8.12 -43.10 13.12
N LEU A 251 7.64 -42.70 11.94
CA LEU A 251 8.08 -43.30 10.69
C LEU A 251 9.57 -43.06 10.40
N LEU A 252 10.05 -41.83 10.65
CA LEU A 252 11.47 -41.51 10.48
C LEU A 252 12.34 -42.34 11.43
N ARG A 253 11.89 -42.52 12.71
CA ARG A 253 12.59 -43.35 13.67
C ARG A 253 12.67 -44.81 13.20
N LYS A 254 11.56 -45.37 12.77
CA LYS A 254 11.51 -46.77 12.24
C LYS A 254 12.42 -46.94 11.05
N LEU A 255 12.47 -45.96 10.11
CA LEU A 255 13.38 -45.97 8.98
C LEU A 255 14.82 -45.91 9.42
N GLY A 256 15.14 -45.04 10.40
CA GLY A 256 16.47 -44.96 10.97
C GLY A 256 16.93 -46.24 11.64
N GLU A 257 16.05 -46.87 12.46
CA GLU A 257 16.32 -48.17 13.08
C GLU A 257 16.53 -49.26 12.05
N ALA A 258 15.72 -49.30 11.00
CA ALA A 258 15.87 -50.25 9.90
C ALA A 258 17.19 -50.04 9.12
N ALA A 259 17.58 -48.80 8.90
CA ALA A 259 18.86 -48.47 8.25
C ALA A 259 20.05 -48.88 9.13
N MET A 260 19.99 -48.61 10.44
CA MET A 260 21.01 -49.05 11.38
C MET A 260 21.17 -50.55 11.46
N ALA A 261 20.05 -51.29 11.48
CA ALA A 261 20.05 -52.76 11.45
C ALA A 261 20.70 -53.32 10.17
N VAL A 262 20.52 -52.68 9.03
CA VAL A 262 21.23 -53.04 7.79
C VAL A 262 22.72 -52.81 7.92
N LEU A 263 23.13 -51.66 8.46
CA LEU A 263 24.55 -51.33 8.66
C LEU A 263 25.23 -52.34 9.57
N GLU A 264 24.61 -52.65 10.73
CA GLU A 264 25.13 -53.64 11.67
C GLU A 264 25.27 -55.02 11.00
N ARG A 265 24.31 -55.45 10.16
CA ARG A 265 24.38 -56.74 9.43
C ARG A 265 25.58 -56.81 8.52
N TYR A 266 26.05 -55.71 7.98
CA TYR A 266 27.24 -55.62 7.09
C TYR A 266 28.50 -55.19 7.81
N GLY A 267 28.48 -55.03 9.15
CA GLY A 267 29.62 -54.61 9.96
C GLY A 267 30.09 -53.20 9.69
N LEU A 268 29.16 -52.34 9.20
CA LEU A 268 29.42 -50.95 8.88
C LEU A 268 28.86 -50.03 9.97
N SER A 269 29.57 -48.96 10.18
CA SER A 269 29.13 -47.88 11.11
C SER A 269 28.84 -46.59 10.36
N PRO A 270 28.08 -45.64 10.90
CA PRO A 270 27.85 -44.31 10.29
C PRO A 270 29.15 -43.56 9.99
N ASP A 271 30.24 -43.84 10.72
CA ASP A 271 31.55 -43.22 10.51
C ASP A 271 32.31 -43.70 9.27
N ASP A 272 31.86 -44.83 8.70
CA ASP A 272 32.44 -45.36 7.45
C ASP A 272 31.97 -44.61 6.18
N PHE A 273 31.00 -43.69 6.33
CA PHE A 273 30.43 -42.91 5.25
C PHE A 273 31.07 -41.52 5.15
N LYS A 274 31.29 -41.05 3.92
CA LYS A 274 31.72 -39.68 3.65
C LYS A 274 30.63 -38.69 4.13
N GLY A 275 30.91 -37.96 5.19
CA GLY A 275 29.99 -36.99 5.78
C GLY A 275 29.92 -37.02 7.31
N LYS A 276 30.55 -38.03 7.95
CA LYS A 276 30.67 -38.17 9.40
C LYS A 276 29.45 -37.65 10.18
N GLY A 277 28.32 -38.37 10.09
CA GLY A 277 27.16 -38.13 10.97
C GLY A 277 26.47 -36.77 10.83
N ARG A 278 26.65 -36.05 9.75
CA ARG A 278 25.90 -34.85 9.40
C ARG A 278 24.89 -35.17 8.29
N SER A 279 23.80 -35.74 8.66
CA SER A 279 22.58 -35.79 7.83
C SER A 279 21.36 -35.75 8.76
#